data_64330cc253d3b4478ec741bb4afb8e18
#
_entry.id   64330cc253d3b4478ec741bb4afb8e18
#
_cell.length_a   1.000
_cell.length_b   1.000
_cell.length_c   1.000
_cell.angle_alpha   90.00
_cell.angle_beta   90.00
_cell.angle_gamma   90.00
#
_symmetry.space_group_name_H-M   'P 1'
#
loop_
_entity.id
_entity.type
_entity.pdbx_description
1 polymer ?
#
loop_
_entity_poly.entity_id
_entity_poly.type
_entity_poly.pdbx_seq_one_letter_code
_entity_poly.pdbx_strand_id
1 'polypeptide(L)'
;MELYDTMRTTFAARDYTGDAVSDAVLYKILENARFAPSGGNRQGNRVTVVRDPAKRKRIAELVVPAAKRYTAQGKAGEGPWNSISPTMVTPEDIEATPPPSRLTEPYTSSDVVLVVIVDLKVVASTDQHLDRVGVISGASIYPFAWNILLAARHEGFGGTITTLAAAAEPEIQALFNIPTEFAVAAVIPLGRPVKQLTKLKRLPVEEMVTREQFDGEPFGIN
;
A
#
# COMPACT_ATOMS: atom_id res chain seq x y z
N MET A 1 -13.53 1.18 -18.71
CA MET A 1 -14.04 0.17 -17.74
C MET A 1 -15.01 0.90 -16.83
N GLU A 2 -16.15 0.28 -16.52
CA GLU A 2 -17.10 0.86 -15.59
C GLU A 2 -16.54 0.95 -14.16
N LEU A 3 -17.01 1.93 -13.37
CA LEU A 3 -16.48 2.21 -12.04
C LEU A 3 -16.57 0.99 -11.12
N TYR A 4 -17.72 0.35 -11.05
CA TYR A 4 -17.90 -0.80 -10.15
C TYR A 4 -17.07 -2.02 -10.58
N ASP A 5 -16.86 -2.22 -11.88
CA ASP A 5 -15.99 -3.28 -12.39
C ASP A 5 -14.53 -2.99 -12.00
N THR A 6 -14.10 -1.73 -12.13
CA THR A 6 -12.77 -1.31 -11.68
C THR A 6 -12.58 -1.60 -10.20
N MET A 7 -13.51 -1.16 -9.34
CA MET A 7 -13.44 -1.36 -7.89
C MET A 7 -13.42 -2.85 -7.51
N ARG A 8 -14.26 -3.68 -8.18
CA ARG A 8 -14.42 -5.11 -7.87
C ARG A 8 -13.27 -5.98 -8.38
N THR A 9 -12.48 -5.50 -9.33
CA THR A 9 -11.41 -6.27 -9.98
C THR A 9 -10.02 -5.69 -9.75
N THR A 10 -9.88 -4.57 -9.02
CA THR A 10 -8.59 -4.06 -8.55
C THR A 10 -8.08 -4.94 -7.41
N PHE A 11 -6.94 -5.57 -7.62
CA PHE A 11 -6.33 -6.49 -6.66
C PHE A 11 -4.85 -6.17 -6.46
N ALA A 12 -4.23 -6.76 -5.45
CA ALA A 12 -2.81 -6.61 -5.17
C ALA A 12 -1.98 -7.47 -6.15
N ALA A 13 -1.68 -6.91 -7.34
CA ALA A 13 -0.83 -7.55 -8.33
C ALA A 13 0.64 -7.57 -7.86
N ARG A 14 1.30 -8.72 -8.02
CA ARG A 14 2.70 -8.93 -7.64
C ARG A 14 3.52 -9.66 -8.70
N ASP A 15 2.87 -10.23 -9.71
CA ASP A 15 3.50 -10.91 -10.84
C ASP A 15 3.20 -10.11 -12.11
N TYR A 16 4.25 -9.76 -12.85
CA TYR A 16 4.16 -8.84 -13.98
C TYR A 16 4.73 -9.48 -15.25
N THR A 17 4.17 -9.09 -16.40
CA THR A 17 4.61 -9.61 -17.73
C THR A 17 5.93 -9.02 -18.18
N GLY A 18 6.36 -7.89 -17.59
CA GLY A 18 7.49 -7.10 -18.08
C GLY A 18 7.10 -6.06 -19.15
N ASP A 19 5.83 -5.99 -19.54
CA ASP A 19 5.37 -4.97 -20.49
C ASP A 19 5.55 -3.57 -19.89
N ALA A 20 6.06 -2.65 -20.70
CA ALA A 20 6.36 -1.30 -20.27
C ALA A 20 5.10 -0.48 -19.94
N VAL A 21 5.13 0.22 -18.83
CA VAL A 21 4.21 1.31 -18.49
C VAL A 21 4.80 2.60 -19.03
N SER A 22 4.32 3.07 -20.18
CA SER A 22 4.85 4.31 -20.77
C SER A 22 4.62 5.52 -19.86
N ASP A 23 5.46 6.54 -19.98
CA ASP A 23 5.30 7.78 -19.20
C ASP A 23 3.96 8.46 -19.46
N ALA A 24 3.42 8.36 -20.67
CA ALA A 24 2.09 8.88 -20.99
C ALA A 24 0.97 8.16 -20.23
N VAL A 25 1.04 6.83 -20.10
CA VAL A 25 0.10 6.05 -19.31
C VAL A 25 0.28 6.34 -17.82
N LEU A 26 1.52 6.39 -17.33
CA LEU A 26 1.81 6.69 -15.95
C LEU A 26 1.32 8.10 -15.57
N TYR A 27 1.56 9.09 -16.44
CA TYR A 27 1.04 10.43 -16.24
C TYR A 27 -0.49 10.44 -16.14
N LYS A 28 -1.19 9.73 -17.02
CA LYS A 28 -2.65 9.61 -17.01
C LYS A 28 -3.16 8.96 -15.70
N ILE A 29 -2.46 7.93 -15.21
CA ILE A 29 -2.78 7.29 -13.92
C ILE A 29 -2.66 8.31 -12.79
N LEU A 30 -1.54 9.03 -12.71
CA LEU A 30 -1.27 10.01 -11.64
C LEU A 30 -2.18 11.24 -11.75
N GLU A 31 -2.49 11.70 -12.99
CA GLU A 31 -3.42 12.80 -13.25
C GLU A 31 -4.82 12.49 -12.70
N ASN A 32 -5.30 11.27 -12.83
CA ASN A 32 -6.58 10.87 -12.26
C ASN A 32 -6.49 10.64 -10.74
N ALA A 33 -5.38 10.10 -10.26
CA ALA A 33 -5.19 9.83 -8.84
C ALA A 33 -5.16 11.10 -7.99
N ARG A 34 -4.64 12.22 -8.51
CA ARG A 34 -4.53 13.50 -7.79
C ARG A 34 -5.86 14.11 -7.35
N PHE A 35 -6.99 13.62 -7.88
CA PHE A 35 -8.32 14.04 -7.46
C PHE A 35 -8.79 13.36 -6.16
N ALA A 36 -7.95 12.53 -5.53
CA ALA A 36 -8.21 12.02 -4.21
C ALA A 36 -8.38 13.16 -3.18
N PRO A 37 -9.34 13.07 -2.26
CA PRO A 37 -9.53 14.09 -1.23
C PRO A 37 -8.37 14.13 -0.24
N SER A 38 -8.14 15.29 0.34
CA SER A 38 -7.25 15.47 1.49
C SER A 38 -7.84 16.50 2.45
N GLY A 39 -7.57 16.39 3.73
CA GLY A 39 -8.08 17.28 4.76
C GLY A 39 -7.79 18.76 4.43
N GLY A 40 -8.85 19.57 4.33
CA GLY A 40 -8.75 20.99 3.92
C GLY A 40 -8.16 21.21 2.53
N ASN A 41 -8.21 20.20 1.66
CA ASN A 41 -7.61 20.22 0.31
C ASN A 41 -6.11 20.59 0.29
N ARG A 42 -5.36 20.15 1.31
CA ARG A 42 -3.94 20.55 1.47
C ARG A 42 -2.98 19.81 0.57
N GLN A 43 -3.40 18.69 -0.05
CA GLN A 43 -2.70 17.97 -1.12
C GLN A 43 -1.22 17.66 -0.80
N GLY A 44 -0.99 17.08 0.40
CA GLY A 44 0.36 16.76 0.91
C GLY A 44 1.07 15.60 0.22
N ASN A 45 0.37 14.84 -0.63
CA ASN A 45 0.94 13.68 -1.32
C ASN A 45 1.99 14.10 -2.35
N ARG A 46 3.09 13.32 -2.43
CA ARG A 46 4.13 13.40 -3.43
C ARG A 46 4.45 11.99 -3.93
N VAL A 47 4.98 11.87 -5.13
CA VAL A 47 5.38 10.58 -5.70
C VAL A 47 6.74 10.70 -6.33
N THR A 48 7.63 9.77 -5.99
CA THR A 48 8.86 9.54 -6.75
C THR A 48 8.67 8.34 -7.67
N VAL A 49 8.85 8.55 -8.97
CA VAL A 49 8.82 7.50 -10.00
C VAL A 49 10.20 6.85 -10.09
N VAL A 50 10.28 5.55 -9.87
CA VAL A 50 11.55 4.82 -9.82
C VAL A 50 11.60 3.77 -10.93
N ARG A 51 12.41 4.01 -11.96
CA ARG A 51 12.70 3.06 -13.04
C ARG A 51 14.11 2.48 -12.93
N ASP A 52 15.02 3.17 -12.25
CA ASP A 52 16.40 2.74 -12.06
C ASP A 52 16.48 1.36 -11.39
N PRO A 53 17.07 0.34 -12.05
CA PRO A 53 17.12 -1.03 -11.51
C PRO A 53 17.90 -1.14 -10.21
N ALA A 54 18.94 -0.33 -10.01
CA ALA A 54 19.76 -0.36 -8.79
C ALA A 54 18.95 0.18 -7.60
N LYS A 55 18.21 1.26 -7.78
CA LYS A 55 17.32 1.81 -6.75
C LYS A 55 16.18 0.85 -6.42
N ARG A 56 15.55 0.21 -7.43
CA ARG A 56 14.51 -0.79 -7.21
C ARG A 56 15.03 -2.01 -6.44
N LYS A 57 16.24 -2.49 -6.80
CA LYS A 57 16.91 -3.55 -6.06
C LYS A 57 17.19 -3.13 -4.61
N ARG A 58 17.64 -1.89 -4.39
CA ARG A 58 17.89 -1.40 -3.03
C ARG A 58 16.61 -1.34 -2.19
N ILE A 59 15.48 -0.93 -2.75
CA ILE A 59 14.18 -1.02 -2.06
C ILE A 59 13.88 -2.49 -1.67
N ALA A 60 14.04 -3.43 -2.61
CA ALA A 60 13.80 -4.86 -2.36
C ALA A 60 14.66 -5.40 -1.20
N GLU A 61 15.92 -4.97 -1.10
CA GLU A 61 16.81 -5.33 0.02
C GLU A 61 16.35 -4.72 1.35
N LEU A 62 15.99 -3.44 1.34
CA LEU A 62 15.56 -2.71 2.55
C LEU A 62 14.26 -3.24 3.16
N VAL A 63 13.38 -3.83 2.37
CA VAL A 63 12.14 -4.42 2.88
C VAL A 63 12.31 -5.83 3.47
N VAL A 64 13.45 -6.49 3.25
CA VAL A 64 13.68 -7.87 3.71
C VAL A 64 13.46 -8.06 5.22
N PRO A 65 14.00 -7.24 6.12
CA PRO A 65 13.77 -7.42 7.56
C PRO A 65 12.30 -7.34 7.95
N ALA A 66 11.56 -6.37 7.39
CA ALA A 66 10.14 -6.23 7.64
C ALA A 66 9.33 -7.41 7.06
N ALA A 67 9.72 -7.91 5.90
CA ALA A 67 9.09 -9.07 5.26
C ALA A 67 9.36 -10.38 6.04
N LYS A 68 10.55 -10.55 6.62
CA LYS A 68 10.88 -11.66 7.54
C LYS A 68 9.94 -11.64 8.74
N ARG A 69 9.84 -10.50 9.45
CA ARG A 69 8.94 -10.34 10.61
C ARG A 69 7.49 -10.62 10.23
N TYR A 70 7.01 -10.01 9.15
CA TYR A 70 5.66 -10.25 8.63
C TYR A 70 5.38 -11.74 8.43
N THR A 71 6.34 -12.45 7.86
CA THR A 71 6.21 -13.88 7.55
C THR A 71 6.25 -14.75 8.81
N ALA A 72 7.18 -14.46 9.73
CA ALA A 72 7.31 -15.19 10.99
C ALA A 72 6.04 -15.07 11.84
N GLN A 73 5.51 -13.84 11.99
CA GLN A 73 4.26 -13.61 12.72
C GLN A 73 3.07 -14.32 12.06
N GLY A 74 2.94 -14.24 10.72
CA GLY A 74 1.88 -14.98 10.02
C GLY A 74 1.96 -16.49 10.19
N LYS A 75 3.18 -17.08 10.22
CA LYS A 75 3.39 -18.53 10.51
C LYS A 75 3.01 -18.90 11.94
N ALA A 76 3.21 -18.00 12.88
CA ALA A 76 2.81 -18.17 14.28
C ALA A 76 1.30 -17.94 14.52
N GLY A 77 0.53 -17.64 13.46
CA GLY A 77 -0.91 -17.36 13.59
C GLY A 77 -1.23 -15.96 14.11
N GLU A 78 -0.24 -15.07 14.20
CA GLU A 78 -0.43 -13.69 14.61
C GLU A 78 -0.92 -12.82 13.46
N GLY A 79 -1.64 -11.74 13.77
CA GLY A 79 -1.85 -10.63 12.83
C GLY A 79 -0.51 -9.88 12.67
N PRO A 80 0.15 -9.94 11.49
CA PRO A 80 1.45 -9.29 11.33
C PRO A 80 1.40 -7.79 11.61
N TRP A 81 2.38 -7.29 12.38
CA TRP A 81 2.46 -5.89 12.79
C TRP A 81 1.24 -5.39 13.58
N ASN A 82 0.53 -6.32 14.27
CA ASN A 82 -0.58 -5.96 15.12
C ASN A 82 -0.15 -4.99 16.22
N SER A 83 -0.94 -3.93 16.42
CA SER A 83 -0.64 -2.88 17.39
C SER A 83 -1.35 -3.08 18.75
N ILE A 84 -2.21 -4.09 18.86
CA ILE A 84 -2.99 -4.39 20.08
C ILE A 84 -2.39 -5.56 20.85
N SER A 85 -2.12 -6.66 20.14
CA SER A 85 -1.61 -7.89 20.76
C SER A 85 -0.08 -7.92 20.68
N PRO A 86 0.64 -8.17 21.79
CA PRO A 86 2.08 -8.35 21.74
C PRO A 86 2.45 -9.57 20.90
N THR A 87 3.57 -9.47 20.18
CA THR A 87 4.09 -10.63 19.46
C THR A 87 4.77 -11.62 20.39
N MET A 88 4.59 -12.91 20.09
CA MET A 88 5.31 -14.02 20.72
C MET A 88 6.51 -14.48 19.89
N VAL A 89 6.66 -13.95 18.67
CA VAL A 89 7.75 -14.29 17.76
C VAL A 89 9.04 -13.61 18.22
N THR A 90 10.10 -14.41 18.40
CA THR A 90 11.41 -13.90 18.86
C THR A 90 12.22 -13.29 17.69
N PRO A 91 13.25 -12.49 18.00
CA PRO A 91 14.20 -12.03 16.98
C PRO A 91 14.86 -13.18 16.21
N GLU A 92 15.16 -14.29 16.88
CA GLU A 92 15.75 -15.50 16.30
C GLU A 92 14.79 -16.16 15.30
N ASP A 93 13.49 -16.24 15.62
CA ASP A 93 12.45 -16.76 14.72
C ASP A 93 12.33 -15.90 13.48
N ILE A 94 12.39 -14.57 13.65
CA ILE A 94 12.35 -13.61 12.55
C ILE A 94 13.54 -13.82 11.63
N GLU A 95 14.74 -13.89 12.19
CA GLU A 95 15.96 -14.03 11.40
C GLU A 95 16.01 -15.39 10.65
N ALA A 96 15.55 -16.46 11.29
CA ALA A 96 15.47 -17.79 10.69
C ALA A 96 14.37 -17.94 9.62
N THR A 97 13.46 -16.96 9.51
CA THR A 97 12.33 -17.04 8.57
C THR A 97 12.63 -16.33 7.26
N PRO A 98 12.83 -17.04 6.14
CA PRO A 98 12.99 -16.41 4.84
C PRO A 98 11.66 -15.77 4.39
N PRO A 99 11.70 -14.55 3.85
CA PRO A 99 10.50 -13.93 3.30
C PRO A 99 10.13 -14.61 1.97
N PRO A 100 8.84 -14.79 1.68
CA PRO A 100 8.42 -15.28 0.37
C PRO A 100 8.71 -14.24 -0.71
N SER A 101 9.09 -14.71 -1.92
CA SER A 101 9.44 -13.86 -3.06
C SER A 101 8.37 -12.82 -3.39
N ARG A 102 7.11 -13.15 -3.24
CA ARG A 102 5.97 -12.22 -3.44
C ARG A 102 6.02 -10.94 -2.59
N LEU A 103 6.85 -10.87 -1.55
CA LEU A 103 7.03 -9.66 -0.72
C LEU A 103 8.25 -8.85 -1.12
N THR A 104 9.20 -9.39 -1.87
CA THR A 104 10.47 -8.75 -2.24
C THR A 104 10.66 -8.60 -3.75
N GLU A 105 10.30 -9.59 -4.56
CA GLU A 105 10.47 -9.58 -6.01
C GLU A 105 9.65 -8.51 -6.76
N PRO A 106 8.43 -8.11 -6.32
CA PRO A 106 7.65 -7.13 -7.06
C PRO A 106 8.37 -5.81 -7.31
N TYR A 107 9.30 -5.40 -6.44
CA TYR A 107 10.07 -4.17 -6.64
C TYR A 107 11.04 -4.25 -7.82
N THR A 108 11.52 -5.43 -8.16
CA THR A 108 12.47 -5.65 -9.27
C THR A 108 11.79 -6.15 -10.53
N SER A 109 10.72 -6.94 -10.40
CA SER A 109 9.98 -7.53 -11.54
C SER A 109 8.95 -6.60 -12.16
N SER A 110 8.43 -5.59 -11.43
CA SER A 110 7.55 -4.58 -12.01
C SER A 110 8.29 -3.67 -12.99
N ASP A 111 7.59 -3.01 -13.88
CA ASP A 111 8.21 -2.05 -14.81
C ASP A 111 8.61 -0.74 -14.10
N VAL A 112 7.79 -0.29 -13.15
CA VAL A 112 8.03 0.93 -12.39
C VAL A 112 7.64 0.75 -10.93
N VAL A 113 8.34 1.44 -10.04
CA VAL A 113 7.99 1.52 -8.62
C VAL A 113 7.68 2.97 -8.27
N LEU A 114 6.55 3.19 -7.59
CA LEU A 114 6.15 4.50 -7.10
C LEU A 114 6.40 4.55 -5.59
N VAL A 115 7.22 5.50 -5.14
CA VAL A 115 7.37 5.80 -3.71
C VAL A 115 6.40 6.93 -3.39
N VAL A 116 5.34 6.61 -2.65
CA VAL A 116 4.31 7.58 -2.22
C VAL A 116 4.74 8.17 -0.89
N ILE A 117 4.85 9.47 -0.88
CA ILE A 117 5.39 10.28 0.22
C ILE A 117 4.33 11.28 0.64
N VAL A 118 4.29 11.64 1.90
CA VAL A 118 3.35 12.65 2.41
C VAL A 118 4.08 13.70 3.25
N ASP A 119 3.75 14.95 3.00
CA ASP A 119 4.18 16.09 3.83
C ASP A 119 3.40 16.08 5.16
N LEU A 120 4.09 15.77 6.25
CA LEU A 120 3.48 15.70 7.58
C LEU A 120 3.02 17.06 8.13
N LYS A 121 3.53 18.16 7.60
CA LYS A 121 3.12 19.53 8.02
C LYS A 121 1.68 19.86 7.62
N VAL A 122 1.14 19.16 6.61
CA VAL A 122 -0.21 19.45 6.09
C VAL A 122 -1.22 18.34 6.33
N VAL A 123 -0.83 17.27 7.03
CA VAL A 123 -1.71 16.16 7.40
C VAL A 123 -2.26 16.35 8.80
N ALA A 124 -3.58 16.26 8.94
CA ALA A 124 -4.22 16.30 10.24
C ALA A 124 -4.22 14.91 10.90
N SER A 125 -3.91 14.86 12.19
CA SER A 125 -3.97 13.67 13.03
C SER A 125 -4.76 14.00 14.30
N THR A 126 -6.08 14.16 14.18
CA THR A 126 -6.95 14.55 15.29
C THR A 126 -6.99 13.54 16.43
N ASP A 127 -6.53 12.31 16.15
CA ASP A 127 -6.43 11.20 17.09
C ASP A 127 -5.02 11.02 17.69
N GLN A 128 -4.11 11.98 17.50
CA GLN A 128 -2.70 11.86 17.95
C GLN A 128 -2.52 11.79 19.47
N HIS A 129 -3.54 12.16 20.26
CA HIS A 129 -3.50 12.13 21.72
C HIS A 129 -4.31 10.97 22.33
N LEU A 130 -4.87 10.09 21.50
CA LEU A 130 -5.56 8.90 21.96
C LEU A 130 -4.56 7.79 22.30
N ASP A 131 -4.88 6.99 23.32
CA ASP A 131 -4.07 5.83 23.72
C ASP A 131 -4.31 4.63 22.78
N ARG A 132 -4.02 4.84 21.50
CA ARG A 132 -4.02 3.83 20.42
C ARG A 132 -3.22 4.34 19.22
N VAL A 133 -2.91 3.44 18.30
CA VAL A 133 -2.30 3.85 17.02
C VAL A 133 -3.22 4.83 16.29
N GLY A 134 -2.64 5.95 15.84
CA GLY A 134 -3.34 6.95 15.04
C GLY A 134 -3.69 6.39 13.65
N VAL A 135 -4.92 6.66 13.19
CA VAL A 135 -5.41 6.21 11.88
C VAL A 135 -5.90 7.36 11.00
N ILE A 136 -6.15 8.53 11.59
CA ILE A 136 -6.81 9.65 10.90
C ILE A 136 -5.90 10.25 9.81
N SER A 137 -4.60 10.30 10.02
CA SER A 137 -3.65 10.75 9.00
C SER A 137 -3.80 9.99 7.69
N GLY A 138 -4.13 8.70 7.75
CA GLY A 138 -4.37 7.85 6.59
C GLY A 138 -5.48 8.34 5.66
N ALA A 139 -6.47 9.09 6.18
CA ALA A 139 -7.57 9.63 5.39
C ALA A 139 -7.11 10.63 4.29
N SER A 140 -5.98 11.31 4.49
CA SER A 140 -5.39 12.22 3.49
C SER A 140 -4.30 11.57 2.63
N ILE A 141 -3.99 10.30 2.85
CA ILE A 141 -2.88 9.58 2.22
C ILE A 141 -3.39 8.45 1.32
N TYR A 142 -4.11 7.50 1.90
CA TYR A 142 -4.46 6.25 1.20
C TYR A 142 -5.56 6.38 0.14
N PRO A 143 -6.48 7.36 0.14
CA PRO A 143 -7.34 7.61 -1.01
C PRO A 143 -6.55 7.89 -2.29
N PHE A 144 -5.45 8.65 -2.19
CA PHE A 144 -4.56 8.90 -3.32
C PHE A 144 -3.87 7.62 -3.81
N ALA A 145 -3.26 6.85 -2.90
CA ALA A 145 -2.62 5.59 -3.24
C ALA A 145 -3.61 4.57 -3.85
N TRP A 146 -4.84 4.55 -3.35
CA TRP A 146 -5.89 3.70 -3.90
C TRP A 146 -6.35 4.16 -5.29
N ASN A 147 -6.49 5.47 -5.51
CA ASN A 147 -6.81 6.01 -6.83
C ASN A 147 -5.73 5.67 -7.87
N ILE A 148 -4.44 5.61 -7.49
CA ILE A 148 -3.38 5.11 -8.39
C ILE A 148 -3.71 3.70 -8.87
N LEU A 149 -4.10 2.80 -7.96
CA LEU A 149 -4.42 1.41 -8.33
C LEU A 149 -5.70 1.31 -9.17
N LEU A 150 -6.74 2.09 -8.86
CA LEU A 150 -7.96 2.13 -9.66
C LEU A 150 -7.68 2.64 -11.08
N ALA A 151 -6.94 3.73 -11.21
CA ALA A 151 -6.55 4.29 -12.51
C ALA A 151 -5.64 3.32 -13.29
N ALA A 152 -4.68 2.68 -12.61
CA ALA A 152 -3.85 1.65 -13.24
C ALA A 152 -4.70 0.48 -13.76
N ARG A 153 -5.67 0.00 -12.97
CA ARG A 153 -6.59 -1.06 -13.39
C ARG A 153 -7.41 -0.65 -14.62
N HIS A 154 -7.88 0.59 -14.67
CA HIS A 154 -8.60 1.14 -15.81
C HIS A 154 -7.75 1.12 -17.09
N GLU A 155 -6.47 1.43 -16.97
CA GLU A 155 -5.50 1.45 -18.08
C GLU A 155 -4.91 0.04 -18.40
N GLY A 156 -5.40 -1.04 -17.76
CA GLY A 156 -4.94 -2.42 -18.00
C GLY A 156 -3.67 -2.81 -17.26
N PHE A 157 -3.27 -2.04 -16.27
CA PHE A 157 -2.14 -2.31 -15.39
C PHE A 157 -2.62 -2.64 -13.98
N GLY A 158 -1.69 -2.98 -13.10
CA GLY A 158 -1.99 -3.26 -11.71
C GLY A 158 -0.76 -3.10 -10.84
N GLY A 159 -0.99 -3.06 -9.54
CA GLY A 159 0.07 -2.91 -8.56
C GLY A 159 -0.39 -3.36 -7.19
N THR A 160 0.43 -3.11 -6.19
CA THR A 160 0.05 -3.37 -4.80
C THR A 160 0.53 -2.23 -3.90
N ILE A 161 -0.33 -1.74 -3.01
CA ILE A 161 0.11 -0.86 -1.93
C ILE A 161 0.88 -1.73 -0.95
N THR A 162 2.16 -1.44 -0.74
CA THR A 162 2.97 -2.08 0.29
C THR A 162 3.56 -1.03 1.22
N THR A 163 3.56 -1.32 2.52
CA THR A 163 4.06 -0.44 3.58
C THR A 163 5.31 -0.99 4.25
N LEU A 164 5.84 -2.13 3.78
CA LEU A 164 7.04 -2.75 4.38
C LEU A 164 8.26 -1.83 4.37
N ALA A 165 8.35 -0.94 3.37
CA ALA A 165 9.42 0.04 3.27
C ALA A 165 9.39 1.11 4.37
N ALA A 166 8.23 1.36 5.00
CA ALA A 166 8.12 2.30 6.12
C ALA A 166 8.91 1.83 7.36
N ALA A 167 9.18 0.53 7.48
CA ALA A 167 10.05 0.01 8.55
C ALA A 167 11.54 0.38 8.36
N ALA A 168 11.92 0.81 7.14
CA ALA A 168 13.26 1.29 6.79
C ALA A 168 13.16 2.74 6.24
N GLU A 169 12.26 3.54 6.82
CA GLU A 169 12.00 4.90 6.33
C GLU A 169 13.26 5.77 6.24
N PRO A 170 14.17 5.82 7.24
CA PRO A 170 15.38 6.64 7.14
C PRO A 170 16.26 6.27 5.93
N GLU A 171 16.41 4.99 5.63
CA GLU A 171 17.20 4.50 4.49
C GLU A 171 16.50 4.80 3.16
N ILE A 172 15.17 4.71 3.11
CA ILE A 172 14.39 5.10 1.93
C ILE A 172 14.46 6.61 1.72
N GLN A 173 14.36 7.41 2.79
CA GLN A 173 14.54 8.86 2.71
C GLN A 173 15.92 9.22 2.16
N ALA A 174 16.98 8.60 2.68
CA ALA A 174 18.34 8.81 2.19
C ALA A 174 18.52 8.40 0.72
N LEU A 175 17.93 7.26 0.30
CA LEU A 175 18.02 6.74 -1.07
C LEU A 175 17.42 7.69 -2.11
N PHE A 176 16.39 8.44 -1.71
CA PHE A 176 15.61 9.31 -2.60
C PHE A 176 15.72 10.80 -2.26
N ASN A 177 16.59 11.20 -1.33
CA ASN A 177 16.72 12.57 -0.84
C ASN A 177 15.37 13.15 -0.35
N ILE A 178 14.60 12.35 0.36
CA ILE A 178 13.32 12.78 0.94
C ILE A 178 13.60 13.53 2.24
N PRO A 179 13.11 14.77 2.41
CA PRO A 179 13.27 15.51 3.65
C PRO A 179 12.57 14.81 4.84
N THR A 180 13.12 14.97 6.04
CA THR A 180 12.66 14.26 7.24
C THR A 180 11.24 14.63 7.70
N GLU A 181 10.72 15.77 7.26
CA GLU A 181 9.33 16.18 7.48
C GLU A 181 8.31 15.46 6.58
N PHE A 182 8.77 14.62 5.64
CA PHE A 182 7.94 13.77 4.83
C PHE A 182 8.02 12.32 5.30
N ALA A 183 6.89 11.63 5.34
CA ALA A 183 6.84 10.21 5.62
C ALA A 183 6.71 9.37 4.34
N VAL A 184 7.30 8.19 4.34
CA VAL A 184 7.11 7.17 3.30
C VAL A 184 5.80 6.43 3.59
N ALA A 185 4.73 6.83 2.91
CA ALA A 185 3.39 6.30 3.17
C ALA A 185 3.15 4.92 2.55
N ALA A 186 3.66 4.70 1.34
CA ALA A 186 3.56 3.44 0.63
C ALA A 186 4.62 3.34 -0.48
N VAL A 187 4.91 2.11 -0.88
CA VAL A 187 5.64 1.83 -2.12
C VAL A 187 4.74 0.97 -3.01
N ILE A 188 4.58 1.35 -4.26
CA ILE A 188 3.68 0.68 -5.21
C ILE A 188 4.49 0.18 -6.41
N PRO A 189 4.89 -1.10 -6.43
CA PRO A 189 5.29 -1.76 -7.67
C PRO A 189 4.12 -1.76 -8.64
N LEU A 190 4.34 -1.35 -9.89
CA LEU A 190 3.31 -1.21 -10.91
C LEU A 190 3.78 -1.81 -12.24
N GLY A 191 2.92 -2.57 -12.88
CA GLY A 191 3.18 -3.22 -14.16
C GLY A 191 1.92 -3.87 -14.73
N ARG A 192 2.04 -4.54 -15.87
CA ARG A 192 0.95 -5.35 -16.40
C ARG A 192 0.91 -6.69 -15.66
N PRO A 193 -0.20 -7.05 -15.00
CA PRO A 193 -0.30 -8.32 -14.29
C PRO A 193 -0.24 -9.51 -15.27
N VAL A 194 0.49 -10.56 -14.92
CA VAL A 194 0.48 -11.84 -15.66
C VAL A 194 -0.92 -12.44 -15.69
N LYS A 195 -1.65 -12.31 -14.57
CA LYS A 195 -3.04 -12.76 -14.46
C LYS A 195 -3.89 -11.66 -13.86
N GLN A 196 -4.91 -11.23 -14.59
CA GLN A 196 -5.92 -10.30 -14.08
C GLN A 196 -7.03 -11.08 -13.37
N LEU A 197 -7.20 -10.82 -12.08
CA LEU A 197 -8.33 -11.38 -11.33
C LEU A 197 -9.62 -10.62 -11.69
N THR A 198 -10.66 -11.37 -11.97
CA THR A 198 -12.00 -10.85 -12.32
C THR A 198 -13.02 -11.03 -11.19
N LYS A 199 -12.66 -11.80 -10.15
CA LYS A 199 -13.49 -12.04 -8.97
C LYS A 199 -12.63 -12.04 -7.73
N LEU A 200 -12.95 -11.18 -6.79
CA LEU A 200 -12.29 -11.08 -5.49
C LEU A 200 -13.24 -11.54 -4.38
N LYS A 201 -12.72 -12.30 -3.42
CA LYS A 201 -13.48 -12.68 -2.22
C LYS A 201 -13.48 -11.52 -1.23
N ARG A 202 -14.65 -11.13 -0.76
CA ARG A 202 -14.85 -10.13 0.31
C ARG A 202 -15.95 -10.63 1.23
N LEU A 203 -16.00 -10.11 2.43
CA LEU A 203 -17.13 -10.31 3.33
C LEU A 203 -18.38 -9.68 2.72
N PRO A 204 -19.57 -10.26 2.93
CA PRO A 204 -20.82 -9.64 2.55
C PRO A 204 -21.09 -8.37 3.38
N VAL A 205 -21.98 -7.50 2.88
CA VAL A 205 -22.28 -6.21 3.53
C VAL A 205 -22.82 -6.44 4.94
N GLU A 206 -23.63 -7.45 5.11
CA GLU A 206 -24.31 -7.81 6.36
C GLU A 206 -23.34 -8.20 7.50
N GLU A 207 -22.12 -8.65 7.15
CA GLU A 207 -21.08 -8.95 8.12
C GLU A 207 -20.21 -7.72 8.49
N MET A 208 -20.33 -6.64 7.73
CA MET A 208 -19.45 -5.45 7.86
C MET A 208 -20.21 -4.22 8.33
N VAL A 209 -21.52 -4.17 8.14
CA VAL A 209 -22.33 -2.97 8.34
C VAL A 209 -23.49 -3.30 9.26
N THR A 210 -23.63 -2.52 10.33
CA THR A 210 -24.74 -2.60 11.27
C THR A 210 -25.53 -1.29 11.28
N ARG A 211 -26.73 -1.34 11.82
CA ARG A 211 -27.61 -0.19 11.96
C ARG A 211 -27.37 0.48 13.30
N GLU A 212 -27.27 1.80 13.30
CA GLU A 212 -27.26 2.73 14.43
C GLU A 212 -26.09 2.55 15.44
N GLN A 213 -25.67 1.32 15.74
CA GLN A 213 -24.61 1.02 16.71
C GLN A 213 -23.76 -0.18 16.26
N PHE A 214 -22.60 -0.36 16.89
CA PHE A 214 -21.63 -1.40 16.49
C PHE A 214 -22.22 -2.83 16.56
N ASP A 215 -23.01 -3.12 17.57
CA ASP A 215 -23.70 -4.39 17.82
C ASP A 215 -25.18 -4.38 17.39
N GLY A 216 -25.57 -3.42 16.53
CA GLY A 216 -26.92 -3.31 15.96
C GLY A 216 -27.24 -4.39 14.94
N GLU A 217 -28.49 -4.37 14.45
CA GLU A 217 -28.93 -5.28 13.41
C GLU A 217 -28.08 -5.16 12.14
N PRO A 218 -27.72 -6.28 11.47
CA PRO A 218 -27.02 -6.26 10.20
C PRO A 218 -27.75 -5.40 9.14
N PHE A 219 -26.98 -4.62 8.38
CA PHE A 219 -27.54 -3.84 7.28
C PHE A 219 -27.67 -4.71 6.03
N GLY A 220 -28.89 -5.22 5.78
CA GLY A 220 -29.26 -5.99 4.59
C GLY A 220 -30.48 -5.39 3.88
N ILE A 221 -30.68 -5.81 2.64
CA ILE A 221 -31.94 -5.62 1.88
C ILE A 221 -32.71 -6.94 1.95
N ASN A 222 -33.92 -6.88 2.51
CA ASN A 222 -34.87 -8.00 2.52
C ASN A 222 -35.43 -8.21 1.12
#